data_7fd72533c51a9a4f9491c47b2c63f1e6
#
_entry.id   7fd72533c51a9a4f9491c47b2c63f1e6
#
_cell.length_a   1.000
_cell.length_b   1.000
_cell.length_c   1.000
_cell.angle_alpha   90.00
_cell.angle_beta   90.00
_cell.angle_gamma   90.00
#
_symmetry.space_group_name_H-M   'P 1'
#
loop_
_entity.id
_entity.type
_entity.pdbx_description
1 polymer ?
#
loop_
_entity_poly.entity_id
_entity_poly.type
_entity_poly.pdbx_seq_one_letter_code
_entity_poly.pdbx_strand_id
1 'polypeptide(L)'
;MSFQLTFTDRFHKSFKKLSDIEKKQLKNKLEILTENPMHPSLRTKRIQGTKDLFECSVNMDIRIIWYYEGDTMIILVDVGHHDILRKF
;
A
#
# COMPACT_ATOMS: atom_id res chain seq x y z
N MET A 1 10.43 2.99 -15.35
CA MET A 1 11.20 2.17 -14.38
C MET A 1 10.27 1.59 -13.35
N SER A 2 10.43 0.31 -13.04
CA SER A 2 9.61 -0.37 -12.04
C SER A 2 10.29 -0.35 -10.69
N PHE A 3 9.49 -0.19 -9.63
CA PHE A 3 9.97 -0.37 -8.27
C PHE A 3 9.88 -1.83 -7.87
N GLN A 4 10.80 -2.27 -7.02
CA GLN A 4 10.76 -3.60 -6.43
C GLN A 4 9.95 -3.51 -5.13
N LEU A 5 8.96 -4.40 -4.99
CA LEU A 5 8.12 -4.42 -3.79
C LEU A 5 8.67 -5.41 -2.78
N THR A 6 8.72 -5.01 -1.52
CA THR A 6 9.09 -5.88 -0.40
C THR A 6 7.93 -5.92 0.57
N PHE A 7 7.52 -7.13 0.95
CA PHE A 7 6.38 -7.36 1.81
C PHE A 7 6.85 -7.67 3.23
N THR A 8 6.35 -6.90 4.21
CA THR A 8 6.64 -7.17 5.62
C THR A 8 5.77 -8.31 6.14
N ASP A 9 6.18 -8.91 7.26
CA ASP A 9 5.36 -9.94 7.92
C ASP A 9 4.00 -9.40 8.31
N ARG A 10 3.96 -8.15 8.75
CA ARG A 10 2.71 -7.48 9.10
C ARG A 10 1.77 -7.39 7.91
N PHE A 11 2.31 -7.04 6.74
CA PHE A 11 1.53 -6.98 5.51
C PHE A 11 0.95 -8.37 5.18
N HIS A 12 1.76 -9.41 5.27
CA HIS A 12 1.31 -10.77 4.98
C HIS A 12 0.17 -11.21 5.90
N LYS A 13 0.26 -10.90 7.19
CA LYS A 13 -0.79 -11.23 8.15
C LYS A 13 -2.09 -10.52 7.82
N SER A 14 -1.99 -9.25 7.49
CA SER A 14 -3.17 -8.45 7.12
C SER A 14 -3.77 -8.92 5.81
N PHE A 15 -2.93 -9.26 4.85
CA PHE A 15 -3.36 -9.75 3.54
C PHE A 15 -4.26 -10.98 3.67
N LYS A 16 -3.91 -11.89 4.58
CA LYS A 16 -4.68 -13.13 4.78
C LYS A 16 -6.12 -12.86 5.24
N LYS A 17 -6.37 -11.70 5.84
CA LYS A 17 -7.69 -11.33 6.36
C LYS A 17 -8.60 -10.72 5.30
N LEU A 18 -8.07 -10.41 4.12
CA LEU A 18 -8.85 -9.82 3.05
C LEU A 18 -9.72 -10.89 2.37
N SER A 19 -10.86 -10.44 1.83
CA SER A 19 -11.70 -11.31 1.00
C SER A 19 -11.01 -11.60 -0.33
N ASP A 20 -11.50 -12.59 -1.06
CA ASP A 20 -10.94 -12.93 -2.37
C ASP A 20 -11.04 -11.77 -3.34
N ILE A 21 -12.14 -11.02 -3.32
CA ILE A 21 -12.33 -9.85 -4.17
C ILE A 21 -11.32 -8.78 -3.80
N GLU A 22 -11.15 -8.53 -2.50
CA GLU A 22 -10.20 -7.52 -2.01
C GLU A 22 -8.76 -7.87 -2.38
N LYS A 23 -8.40 -9.15 -2.28
CA LYS A 23 -7.07 -9.62 -2.68
C LYS A 23 -6.82 -9.38 -4.16
N LYS A 24 -7.82 -9.59 -4.99
CA LYS A 24 -7.72 -9.39 -6.43
C LYS A 24 -7.56 -7.90 -6.75
N GLN A 25 -8.34 -7.04 -6.10
CA GLN A 25 -8.23 -5.60 -6.25
C GLN A 25 -6.87 -5.10 -5.81
N LEU A 26 -6.37 -5.62 -4.68
CA LEU A 26 -5.04 -5.29 -4.17
C LEU A 26 -3.97 -5.63 -5.18
N LYS A 27 -4.03 -6.83 -5.76
CA LYS A 27 -3.05 -7.27 -6.75
C LYS A 27 -2.97 -6.30 -7.92
N ASN A 28 -4.12 -5.87 -8.43
CA ASN A 28 -4.18 -4.92 -9.53
C ASN A 28 -3.54 -3.58 -9.15
N LYS A 29 -3.79 -3.10 -7.94
CA LYS A 29 -3.22 -1.83 -7.48
C LYS A 29 -1.71 -1.94 -7.22
N LEU A 30 -1.25 -3.10 -6.76
CA LEU A 30 0.18 -3.33 -6.58
C LEU A 30 0.93 -3.26 -7.90
N GLU A 31 0.34 -3.73 -8.99
CA GLU A 31 0.94 -3.62 -10.31
C GLU A 31 1.10 -2.15 -10.71
N ILE A 32 0.09 -1.33 -10.45
CA ILE A 32 0.16 0.10 -10.72
C ILE A 32 1.21 0.76 -9.84
N LEU A 33 1.24 0.42 -8.56
CA LEU A 33 2.20 0.97 -7.60
C LEU A 33 3.64 0.69 -8.05
N THR A 34 3.89 -0.49 -8.58
CA THR A 34 5.20 -0.88 -9.09
C THR A 34 5.67 0.04 -10.22
N GLU A 35 4.76 0.39 -11.11
CA GLU A 35 5.11 1.20 -12.29
C GLU A 35 5.07 2.69 -12.00
N ASN A 36 4.11 3.15 -11.22
CA ASN A 36 3.92 4.58 -10.96
C ASN A 36 3.24 4.80 -9.61
N PRO A 37 4.03 4.97 -8.52
CA PRO A 37 3.45 5.16 -7.18
C PRO A 37 2.54 6.37 -7.06
N MET A 38 2.69 7.35 -7.92
CA MET A 38 1.87 8.57 -7.90
C MET A 38 0.74 8.54 -8.92
N HIS A 39 0.44 7.36 -9.49
CA HIS A 39 -0.66 7.24 -10.45
C HIS A 39 -1.96 7.72 -9.80
N PRO A 40 -2.77 8.53 -10.52
CA PRO A 40 -3.99 9.11 -9.95
C PRO A 40 -4.97 8.09 -9.36
N SER A 41 -5.04 6.89 -9.94
CA SER A 41 -5.96 5.86 -9.44
C SER A 41 -5.61 5.34 -8.05
N LEU A 42 -4.37 5.55 -7.60
CA LEU A 42 -3.92 5.12 -6.27
C LEU A 42 -4.27 6.12 -5.19
N ARG A 43 -4.48 7.37 -5.54
CA ARG A 43 -4.73 8.47 -4.59
C ARG A 43 -3.68 8.50 -3.50
N THR A 44 -2.41 8.35 -3.89
CA THR A 44 -1.29 8.32 -2.96
C THR A 44 -1.15 9.64 -2.24
N LYS A 45 -0.97 9.57 -0.92
CA LYS A 45 -0.67 10.75 -0.10
C LYS A 45 0.16 10.34 1.10
N ARG A 46 0.92 11.30 1.64
CA ARG A 46 1.70 11.08 2.85
C ARG A 46 0.75 10.99 4.04
N ILE A 47 1.03 10.06 4.95
CA ILE A 47 0.27 9.96 6.19
C ILE A 47 0.69 11.09 7.11
N GLN A 48 -0.28 11.90 7.51
CA GLN A 48 -0.04 13.06 8.35
C GLN A 48 0.54 12.63 9.70
N GLY A 49 1.55 13.37 10.17
CA GLY A 49 2.23 13.03 11.42
C GLY A 49 3.37 12.05 11.28
N THR A 50 3.60 11.54 10.08
CA THR A 50 4.73 10.65 9.80
C THR A 50 5.72 11.34 8.89
N LYS A 51 6.95 10.84 8.89
CA LYS A 51 8.03 11.43 8.12
C LYS A 51 8.03 10.96 6.67
N ASP A 52 7.81 9.68 6.47
CA ASP A 52 8.02 9.04 5.17
C ASP A 52 7.00 7.95 4.83
N LEU A 53 5.95 7.81 5.62
CA LEU A 53 4.91 6.83 5.32
C LEU A 53 3.88 7.41 4.36
N PHE A 54 3.47 6.58 3.41
CA PHE A 54 2.44 6.91 2.43
C PHE A 54 1.27 5.95 2.55
N GLU A 55 0.11 6.40 2.11
CA GLU A 55 -1.04 5.55 1.93
C GLU A 55 -1.50 5.61 0.49
N CYS A 56 -2.04 4.53 -0.03
CA CYS A 56 -2.75 4.57 -1.29
C CYS A 56 -4.00 3.69 -1.21
N SER A 57 -4.94 3.95 -2.11
CA SER A 57 -6.24 3.30 -2.10
C SER A 57 -6.26 2.06 -2.98
N VAL A 58 -6.78 0.96 -2.44
CA VAL A 58 -7.11 -0.22 -3.23
C VAL A 58 -8.54 -0.08 -3.73
N ASN A 59 -9.43 0.31 -2.84
CA ASN A 59 -10.83 0.67 -3.12
C ASN A 59 -11.25 1.71 -2.09
N MET A 60 -12.55 1.96 -1.92
CA MET A 60 -13.02 2.99 -0.99
C MET A 60 -12.67 2.69 0.46
N ASP A 61 -12.55 1.41 0.82
CA ASP A 61 -12.31 1.00 2.20
C ASP A 61 -10.88 0.56 2.48
N ILE A 62 -10.20 -0.02 1.50
CA ILE A 62 -8.91 -0.66 1.70
C ILE A 62 -7.78 0.30 1.35
N ARG A 63 -6.80 0.38 2.25
CA ARG A 63 -5.61 1.23 2.09
C ARG A 63 -4.36 0.38 2.22
N ILE A 64 -3.32 0.75 1.46
CA ILE A 64 -1.97 0.18 1.57
C ILE A 64 -1.10 1.22 2.25
N ILE A 65 -0.34 0.80 3.26
CA ILE A 65 0.64 1.65 3.94
C ILE A 65 2.02 1.22 3.47
N TRP A 66 2.81 2.17 2.99
CA TRP A 66 4.10 1.86 2.39
C TRP A 66 5.06 3.03 2.49
N TYR A 67 6.35 2.77 2.22
CA TYR A 67 7.35 3.84 2.12
C TYR A 67 8.41 3.45 1.10
N TYR A 68 9.14 4.46 0.62
CA TYR A 68 10.27 4.24 -0.27
C TYR A 68 11.49 3.81 0.54
N GLU A 69 12.24 2.86 -0.01
CA GLU A 69 13.58 2.55 0.50
C GLU A 69 14.56 2.73 -0.65
N GLY A 70 15.39 3.79 -0.54
CA GLY A 70 16.25 4.18 -1.65
C GLY A 70 15.43 4.61 -2.85
N ASP A 71 16.00 4.45 -4.03
CA ASP A 71 15.40 4.94 -5.28
C ASP A 71 14.61 3.89 -6.03
N THR A 72 14.72 2.62 -5.64
CA THR A 72 14.21 1.52 -6.46
C THR A 72 13.28 0.58 -5.71
N MET A 73 13.09 0.75 -4.41
CA MET A 73 12.35 -0.20 -3.60
C MET A 73 11.20 0.47 -2.85
N ILE A 74 10.10 -0.25 -2.74
CA ILE A 74 8.95 0.15 -1.93
C ILE A 74 8.70 -0.94 -0.89
N ILE A 75 8.62 -0.54 0.37
CA ILE A 75 8.34 -1.45 1.48
C ILE A 75 6.86 -1.37 1.81
N LEU A 76 6.18 -2.50 1.74
CA LEU A 76 4.75 -2.58 2.04
C LEU A 76 4.59 -2.93 3.52
N VAL A 77 4.13 -1.95 4.30
CA VAL A 77 4.06 -2.04 5.77
C VAL A 77 2.80 -2.76 6.22
N ASP A 78 1.67 -2.41 5.64
CA ASP A 78 0.39 -2.96 6.06
C ASP A 78 -0.65 -2.76 4.97
N VAL A 79 -1.76 -3.48 5.07
CA VAL A 79 -2.93 -3.30 4.23
C VAL A 79 -4.16 -3.61 5.07
N GLY A 80 -5.23 -2.84 4.87
CA GLY A 80 -6.44 -3.08 5.65
C GLY A 80 -7.48 -2.01 5.39
N HIS A 81 -8.55 -2.07 6.17
CA HIS A 81 -9.62 -1.10 6.07
C HIS A 81 -9.14 0.28 6.51
N HIS A 82 -9.85 1.30 6.10
CA HIS A 82 -9.48 2.70 6.31
C HIS A 82 -9.05 3.02 7.73
N ASP A 83 -9.62 2.35 8.73
CA ASP A 83 -9.29 2.60 10.13
C ASP A 83 -7.86 2.19 10.52
N ILE A 84 -7.14 1.44 9.68
CA ILE A 84 -5.74 1.12 9.96
C ILE A 84 -4.88 2.38 10.05
N LEU A 85 -5.31 3.47 9.43
CA LEU A 85 -4.59 4.74 9.46
C LEU A 85 -4.44 5.27 10.88
N ARG A 86 -5.31 4.88 11.79
CA ARG A 86 -5.23 5.29 13.20
C ARG A 86 -4.00 4.74 13.91
N LYS A 87 -3.38 3.69 13.37
CA LYS A 87 -2.19 3.06 13.95
C LYS A 87 -0.90 3.78 13.55
N PHE A 88 -1.01 4.73 12.67
CA PHE A 88 0.11 5.49 12.14
C PHE A 88 -0.15 6.99 12.30
#